data_fca2eb575341a4155d1af9f40a130a85
#
_entry.id   fca2eb575341a4155d1af9f40a130a85
#
_cell.length_a   1.000
_cell.length_b   1.000
_cell.length_c   1.000
_cell.angle_alpha   90.00
_cell.angle_beta   90.00
_cell.angle_gamma   90.00
#
_symmetry.space_group_name_H-M   'P 1'
#
loop_
_entity.id
_entity.type
_entity.pdbx_description
1 polymer ?
#
loop_
_entity_poly.entity_id
_entity_poly.type
_entity_poly.pdbx_seq_one_letter_code
_entity_poly.pdbx_strand_id
1 'polypeptide(L)'
;RLGRCRRMSARGRGAAGRVDDPGRVATGHGRAYLYRLSALDGVDLDRLPVSSRVLLEGVLSECDDDLVTEGHVRRLAQYDPAAPTEAAVPFTPSRVLLQDFTGVPSVVDLAALRSAMDRFGAAPDGISPAVPVHLIIDHSVQVAPFGLPNAVQPHSQLEFPRTQERYQ
;
A
#
# COMPACT_ATOMS: atom_id res chain seq x y z
N ARG A 1 -8.77 23.74 15.16
CA ARG A 1 -9.93 23.01 14.56
C ARG A 1 -9.41 22.33 13.32
N LEU A 2 -9.21 21.01 13.38
CA LEU A 2 -8.95 20.20 12.19
C LEU A 2 -10.20 20.30 11.30
N GLY A 3 -10.02 20.68 10.03
CA GLY A 3 -11.11 20.70 9.06
C GLY A 3 -11.62 19.27 8.82
N ARG A 4 -12.87 19.12 8.43
CA ARG A 4 -13.48 17.81 8.18
C ARG A 4 -12.65 17.02 7.17
N CYS A 5 -12.28 15.81 7.55
CA CYS A 5 -11.72 14.82 6.64
C CYS A 5 -12.72 14.50 5.52
N ARG A 6 -12.32 14.61 4.28
CA ARG A 6 -13.12 14.16 3.15
C ARG A 6 -12.22 13.43 2.16
N ARG A 7 -12.57 12.19 1.87
CA ARG A 7 -12.00 11.43 0.76
C ARG A 7 -12.15 12.24 -0.52
N MET A 8 -11.05 12.59 -1.16
CA MET A 8 -11.12 13.16 -2.49
C MET A 8 -11.51 12.05 -3.49
N SER A 9 -12.79 12.01 -3.86
CA SER A 9 -13.14 11.40 -5.14
C SER A 9 -12.38 12.14 -6.23
N ALA A 10 -11.94 11.46 -7.28
CA ALA A 10 -11.16 12.01 -8.39
C ALA A 10 -11.82 13.17 -9.17
N ARG A 11 -12.88 13.76 -8.63
CA ARG A 11 -13.64 14.86 -9.18
C ARG A 11 -13.97 15.90 -8.12
N GLY A 12 -13.14 16.94 -8.02
CA GLY A 12 -13.52 18.11 -7.22
C GLY A 12 -12.33 19.02 -6.89
N ARG A 13 -12.16 20.09 -7.65
CA ARG A 13 -11.30 21.23 -7.34
C ARG A 13 -12.00 22.06 -6.25
N GLY A 14 -11.36 22.21 -5.11
CA GLY A 14 -11.84 23.08 -4.02
C GLY A 14 -10.68 23.76 -3.29
N ALA A 15 -10.87 24.98 -2.90
CA ALA A 15 -9.97 26.06 -2.49
C ALA A 15 -8.85 25.71 -1.51
N ALA A 16 -7.72 26.40 -1.69
CA ALA A 16 -6.49 26.33 -0.90
C ALA A 16 -6.72 26.57 0.61
N GLY A 17 -6.06 25.76 1.45
CA GLY A 17 -5.90 26.05 2.87
C GLY A 17 -6.52 25.05 3.85
N ARG A 18 -7.01 23.90 3.40
CA ARG A 18 -7.51 22.82 4.29
C ARG A 18 -6.47 21.71 4.41
N VAL A 19 -6.48 21.00 5.53
CA VAL A 19 -5.68 19.80 5.79
C VAL A 19 -5.92 18.73 4.72
N ASP A 20 -7.04 18.81 4.06
CA ASP A 20 -7.54 17.96 2.98
C ASP A 20 -7.00 18.37 1.57
N ASP A 21 -6.20 19.45 1.43
CA ASP A 21 -5.60 19.80 0.12
C ASP A 21 -4.18 19.24 0.02
N PRO A 22 -3.95 18.22 -0.82
CA PRO A 22 -2.60 17.66 -0.97
C PRO A 22 -1.65 18.70 -1.55
N GLY A 23 -0.53 18.90 -0.87
CA GLY A 23 0.55 19.73 -1.37
C GLY A 23 1.09 19.17 -2.68
N ARG A 24 1.43 20.04 -3.63
CA ARG A 24 2.03 19.66 -4.91
C ARG A 24 3.54 19.68 -4.81
N VAL A 25 4.19 18.59 -5.25
CA VAL A 25 5.63 18.46 -5.33
C VAL A 25 6.03 18.12 -6.75
N ALA A 26 6.99 18.85 -7.29
CA ALA A 26 7.62 18.50 -8.57
C ALA A 26 8.63 17.37 -8.32
N THR A 27 8.53 16.31 -9.09
CA THR A 27 9.47 15.18 -9.07
C THR A 27 10.17 15.09 -10.43
N GLY A 28 11.25 14.32 -10.51
CA GLY A 28 11.91 14.04 -11.80
C GLY A 28 11.03 13.34 -12.84
N HIS A 29 9.89 12.79 -12.43
CA HIS A 29 8.95 12.07 -13.28
C HIS A 29 7.58 12.76 -13.41
N GLY A 30 7.45 14.02 -12.96
CA GLY A 30 6.21 14.77 -13.04
C GLY A 30 5.80 15.40 -11.70
N ARG A 31 4.49 15.62 -11.54
CA ARG A 31 3.92 16.20 -10.31
C ARG A 31 3.35 15.08 -9.43
N ALA A 32 3.75 15.09 -8.16
CA ALA A 32 3.15 14.25 -7.13
C ALA A 32 2.31 15.10 -6.16
N TYR A 33 1.38 14.45 -5.49
CA TYR A 33 0.59 15.03 -4.41
C TYR A 33 0.97 14.35 -3.11
N LEU A 34 1.06 15.12 -2.03
CA LEU A 34 1.34 14.60 -0.70
C LEU A 34 0.52 15.33 0.35
N TYR A 35 0.11 14.64 1.38
CA TYR A 35 -0.51 15.23 2.56
C TYR A 35 0.60 15.72 3.50
N ARG A 36 0.65 17.03 3.73
CA ARG A 36 1.70 17.62 4.56
C ARG A 36 1.35 17.45 6.03
N LEU A 37 2.12 16.67 6.75
CA LEU A 37 1.95 16.51 8.20
C LEU A 37 2.13 17.83 8.96
N SER A 38 2.95 18.74 8.43
CA SER A 38 3.15 20.09 8.99
C SER A 38 1.92 21.00 8.89
N ALA A 39 0.88 20.60 8.16
CA ALA A 39 -0.40 21.28 8.11
C ALA A 39 -1.35 20.88 9.27
N LEU A 40 -0.96 19.88 10.07
CA LEU A 40 -1.72 19.47 11.24
C LEU A 40 -1.41 20.42 12.41
N ASP A 41 -2.45 21.13 12.87
CA ASP A 41 -2.30 22.06 13.98
C ASP A 41 -2.02 21.34 15.32
N GLY A 42 -1.06 21.85 16.07
CA GLY A 42 -0.74 21.35 17.41
C GLY A 42 -0.01 20.01 17.43
N VAL A 43 0.58 19.59 16.31
CA VAL A 43 1.38 18.35 16.22
C VAL A 43 2.86 18.68 16.22
N ASP A 44 3.58 18.15 17.21
CA ASP A 44 5.03 18.21 17.27
C ASP A 44 5.60 17.00 16.52
N LEU A 45 5.94 17.20 15.24
CA LEU A 45 6.46 16.13 14.38
C LEU A 45 7.83 15.63 14.84
N ASP A 46 8.61 16.44 15.53
CA ASP A 46 9.95 16.05 15.95
C ASP A 46 9.93 15.06 17.11
N ARG A 47 8.84 15.04 17.88
CA ARG A 47 8.59 14.03 18.92
C ARG A 47 8.15 12.69 18.35
N LEU A 48 7.57 12.67 17.15
CA LEU A 48 7.07 11.44 16.56
C LEU A 48 8.19 10.61 15.93
N PRO A 49 8.29 9.31 16.23
CA PRO A 49 9.14 8.39 15.47
C PRO A 49 8.84 8.45 13.98
N VAL A 50 9.84 8.20 13.14
CA VAL A 50 9.67 8.21 11.67
C VAL A 50 8.58 7.25 11.23
N SER A 51 8.51 6.05 11.81
CA SER A 51 7.47 5.05 11.53
C SER A 51 6.07 5.59 11.83
N SER A 52 5.90 6.31 12.95
CA SER A 52 4.62 6.93 13.31
C SER A 52 4.23 8.06 12.36
N ARG A 53 5.20 8.82 11.84
CA ARG A 53 4.94 9.85 10.80
C ARG A 53 4.46 9.23 9.50
N VAL A 54 5.05 8.08 9.09
CA VAL A 54 4.62 7.34 7.88
C VAL A 54 3.20 6.81 8.05
N LEU A 55 2.88 6.23 9.21
CA LEU A 55 1.52 5.78 9.51
C LEU A 55 0.53 6.94 9.56
N LEU A 56 0.92 8.07 10.15
CA LEU A 56 0.10 9.28 10.23
C LEU A 56 -0.22 9.84 8.84
N GLU A 57 0.73 9.87 7.93
CA GLU A 57 0.50 10.25 6.54
C GLU A 57 -0.49 9.31 5.85
N GLY A 58 -0.32 7.98 6.02
CA GLY A 58 -1.23 7.00 5.46
C GLY A 58 -2.66 7.17 5.97
N VAL A 59 -2.84 7.33 7.28
CA VAL A 59 -4.16 7.55 7.88
C VAL A 59 -4.75 8.89 7.45
N LEU A 60 -3.94 9.94 7.35
CA LEU A 60 -4.39 11.25 6.88
C LEU A 60 -4.87 11.20 5.42
N SER A 61 -4.16 10.47 4.55
CA SER A 61 -4.52 10.35 3.14
C SER A 61 -5.81 9.57 2.90
N GLU A 62 -6.17 8.66 3.80
CA GLU A 62 -7.35 7.81 3.71
C GLU A 62 -8.53 8.31 4.58
N CYS A 63 -8.36 9.48 5.23
CA CYS A 63 -9.38 10.00 6.11
C CYS A 63 -10.66 10.39 5.35
N ASP A 64 -11.76 9.70 5.63
CA ASP A 64 -13.06 9.83 4.95
C ASP A 64 -14.23 10.10 5.92
N ASP A 65 -13.95 10.13 7.24
CA ASP A 65 -14.91 10.24 8.34
C ASP A 65 -15.88 9.04 8.47
N ASP A 66 -15.58 7.92 7.78
CA ASP A 66 -16.32 6.66 7.90
C ASP A 66 -15.42 5.57 8.50
N LEU A 67 -14.57 4.95 7.69
CA LEU A 67 -13.60 3.96 8.17
C LEU A 67 -12.40 4.61 8.85
N VAL A 68 -11.89 5.69 8.29
CA VAL A 68 -10.78 6.46 8.83
C VAL A 68 -11.27 7.84 9.26
N THR A 69 -11.37 8.04 10.57
CA THR A 69 -11.93 9.27 11.14
C THR A 69 -10.82 10.25 11.57
N GLU A 70 -11.19 11.52 11.73
CA GLU A 70 -10.32 12.54 12.33
C GLU A 70 -9.77 12.11 13.70
N GLY A 71 -10.55 11.33 14.47
CA GLY A 71 -10.12 10.76 15.75
C GLY A 71 -8.91 9.83 15.62
N HIS A 72 -8.80 9.06 14.54
CA HIS A 72 -7.64 8.20 14.26
C HIS A 72 -6.39 9.03 13.92
N VAL A 73 -6.56 10.08 13.09
CA VAL A 73 -5.47 11.02 12.76
C VAL A 73 -4.95 11.69 14.03
N ARG A 74 -5.85 12.22 14.86
CA ARG A 74 -5.49 12.92 16.11
C ARG A 74 -4.78 11.99 17.09
N ARG A 75 -5.21 10.74 17.20
CA ARG A 75 -4.60 9.74 18.10
C ARG A 75 -3.16 9.43 17.70
N LEU A 76 -2.89 9.24 16.40
CA LEU A 76 -1.52 9.07 15.90
C LEU A 76 -0.67 10.32 16.05
N ALA A 77 -1.24 11.48 15.78
CA ALA A 77 -0.56 12.76 15.90
C ALA A 77 -0.13 13.08 17.35
N GLN A 78 -0.86 12.56 18.33
CA GLN A 78 -0.59 12.71 19.77
C GLN A 78 0.11 11.50 20.39
N TYR A 79 0.63 10.58 19.55
CA TYR A 79 1.31 9.38 20.05
C TYR A 79 2.53 9.75 20.90
N ASP A 80 2.57 9.19 22.10
CA ASP A 80 3.70 9.34 23.03
C ASP A 80 4.46 8.01 23.13
N PRO A 81 5.72 7.92 22.65
CA PRO A 81 6.51 6.70 22.76
C PRO A 81 6.79 6.25 24.20
N ALA A 82 6.76 7.18 25.16
CA ALA A 82 6.96 6.87 26.57
C ALA A 82 5.70 6.30 27.26
N ALA A 83 4.52 6.53 26.65
CA ALA A 83 3.24 6.05 27.16
C ALA A 83 2.37 5.50 26.01
N PRO A 84 2.79 4.37 25.39
CA PRO A 84 2.07 3.82 24.25
C PRO A 84 0.66 3.40 24.64
N THR A 85 -0.30 3.67 23.76
CA THR A 85 -1.69 3.26 23.94
C THR A 85 -2.00 2.05 23.05
N GLU A 86 -2.80 1.12 23.56
CA GLU A 86 -3.25 -0.08 22.79
C GLU A 86 -4.43 0.21 21.86
N ALA A 87 -4.45 1.36 21.24
CA ALA A 87 -5.56 1.75 20.39
C ALA A 87 -5.31 1.34 18.94
N ALA A 88 -6.21 0.57 18.37
CA ALA A 88 -6.19 0.22 16.96
C ALA A 88 -6.38 1.45 16.08
N VAL A 89 -5.63 1.49 14.98
CA VAL A 89 -5.75 2.52 13.96
C VAL A 89 -5.93 1.82 12.61
N PRO A 90 -6.94 2.18 11.81
CA PRO A 90 -7.10 1.61 10.47
C PRO A 90 -5.92 2.00 9.59
N PHE A 91 -5.48 1.06 8.78
CA PHE A 91 -4.35 1.26 7.87
C PHE A 91 -4.62 0.62 6.53
N THR A 92 -4.49 1.40 5.47
CA THR A 92 -4.55 0.93 4.09
C THR A 92 -3.18 1.10 3.45
N PRO A 93 -2.49 0.02 3.09
CA PRO A 93 -1.20 0.14 2.42
C PRO A 93 -1.39 0.68 0.99
N SER A 94 -0.41 1.40 0.47
CA SER A 94 -0.43 1.89 -0.91
C SER A 94 -0.29 0.77 -1.94
N ARG A 95 0.26 -0.37 -1.54
CA ARG A 95 0.38 -1.61 -2.33
C ARG A 95 0.64 -2.80 -1.42
N VAL A 96 0.40 -3.99 -1.95
CA VAL A 96 0.77 -5.27 -1.33
C VAL A 96 1.82 -5.94 -2.20
N LEU A 97 2.90 -6.40 -1.59
CA LEU A 97 3.90 -7.26 -2.23
C LEU A 97 3.68 -8.68 -1.73
N LEU A 98 3.44 -9.60 -2.65
CA LEU A 98 3.30 -11.01 -2.38
C LEU A 98 4.57 -11.71 -2.83
N GLN A 99 5.07 -12.57 -1.99
CA GLN A 99 6.12 -13.51 -2.30
C GLN A 99 5.51 -14.75 -2.99
N ASP A 100 6.27 -15.53 -3.74
CA ASP A 100 5.77 -16.64 -4.53
C ASP A 100 5.10 -17.76 -3.71
N PHE A 101 5.61 -18.08 -2.51
CA PHE A 101 5.02 -19.12 -1.65
C PHE A 101 3.62 -18.77 -1.15
N THR A 102 3.40 -17.53 -0.75
CA THR A 102 2.12 -17.05 -0.25
C THR A 102 1.29 -16.37 -1.32
N GLY A 103 1.94 -15.83 -2.34
CA GLY A 103 1.32 -15.06 -3.40
C GLY A 103 0.60 -15.91 -4.43
N VAL A 104 1.16 -17.05 -4.84
CA VAL A 104 0.54 -17.94 -5.82
C VAL A 104 -0.83 -18.44 -5.32
N PRO A 105 -0.98 -18.98 -4.10
CA PRO A 105 -2.30 -19.33 -3.57
C PRO A 105 -3.29 -18.17 -3.57
N SER A 106 -2.87 -16.97 -3.20
CA SER A 106 -3.74 -15.78 -3.21
C SER A 106 -4.21 -15.42 -4.62
N VAL A 107 -3.37 -15.55 -5.63
CA VAL A 107 -3.74 -15.34 -7.04
C VAL A 107 -4.71 -16.40 -7.50
N VAL A 108 -4.51 -17.66 -7.12
CA VAL A 108 -5.45 -18.77 -7.42
C VAL A 108 -6.81 -18.52 -6.78
N ASP A 109 -6.87 -18.07 -5.54
CA ASP A 109 -8.12 -17.72 -4.86
C ASP A 109 -8.87 -16.60 -5.58
N LEU A 110 -8.18 -15.53 -6.00
CA LEU A 110 -8.77 -14.45 -6.80
C LEU A 110 -9.31 -14.96 -8.13
N ALA A 111 -8.59 -15.85 -8.81
CA ALA A 111 -9.02 -16.46 -10.05
C ALA A 111 -10.26 -17.36 -9.84
N ALA A 112 -10.29 -18.15 -8.77
CA ALA A 112 -11.43 -18.98 -8.39
C ALA A 112 -12.66 -18.13 -8.08
N LEU A 113 -12.49 -17.02 -7.36
CA LEU A 113 -13.59 -16.08 -7.08
C LEU A 113 -14.15 -15.46 -8.36
N ARG A 114 -13.31 -15.04 -9.31
CA ARG A 114 -13.75 -14.55 -10.62
C ARG A 114 -14.54 -15.61 -11.41
N SER A 115 -14.05 -16.84 -11.41
CA SER A 115 -14.75 -17.97 -12.06
C SER A 115 -16.08 -18.26 -11.38
N ALA A 116 -16.19 -18.10 -10.06
CA ALA A 116 -17.44 -18.23 -9.34
C ALA A 116 -18.44 -17.13 -9.71
N MET A 117 -17.98 -15.88 -9.79
CA MET A 117 -18.82 -14.74 -10.21
C MET A 117 -19.41 -14.97 -11.61
N ASP A 118 -18.59 -15.43 -12.55
CA ASP A 118 -19.03 -15.76 -13.92
C ASP A 118 -20.13 -16.85 -13.90
N ARG A 119 -19.93 -17.92 -13.14
CA ARG A 119 -20.94 -18.98 -13.00
C ARG A 119 -22.26 -18.50 -12.38
N PHE A 120 -22.22 -17.47 -11.54
CA PHE A 120 -23.41 -16.84 -10.98
C PHE A 120 -24.03 -15.77 -11.89
N GLY A 121 -23.48 -15.55 -13.09
CA GLY A 121 -23.94 -14.53 -14.03
C GLY A 121 -23.61 -13.09 -13.62
N ALA A 122 -22.65 -12.91 -12.72
CA ALA A 122 -22.15 -11.59 -12.30
C ALA A 122 -20.83 -11.26 -13.00
N ALA A 123 -20.48 -9.97 -13.06
CA ALA A 123 -19.27 -9.52 -13.73
C ALA A 123 -18.00 -9.93 -12.93
N PRO A 124 -17.09 -10.73 -13.52
CA PRO A 124 -15.86 -11.16 -12.84
C PRO A 124 -14.93 -10.00 -12.44
N ASP A 125 -14.98 -8.89 -13.19
CA ASP A 125 -14.16 -7.69 -12.94
C ASP A 125 -14.45 -7.01 -11.60
N GLY A 126 -15.61 -7.30 -10.99
CA GLY A 126 -15.94 -6.86 -9.63
C GLY A 126 -15.03 -7.46 -8.56
N ILE A 127 -14.36 -8.58 -8.84
CA ILE A 127 -13.39 -9.20 -7.95
C ILE A 127 -12.00 -8.65 -8.27
N SER A 128 -11.59 -7.66 -7.51
CA SER A 128 -10.26 -7.05 -7.60
C SER A 128 -9.77 -6.64 -6.22
N PRO A 129 -8.45 -6.72 -5.96
CA PRO A 129 -7.88 -6.19 -4.73
C PRO A 129 -8.18 -4.68 -4.59
N ALA A 130 -8.41 -4.22 -3.36
CA ALA A 130 -8.67 -2.82 -3.06
C ALA A 130 -7.46 -1.90 -3.30
N VAL A 131 -6.26 -2.47 -3.30
CA VAL A 131 -4.99 -1.79 -3.55
C VAL A 131 -4.17 -2.58 -4.57
N PRO A 132 -3.20 -1.95 -5.27
CA PRO A 132 -2.31 -2.65 -6.19
C PRO A 132 -1.59 -3.81 -5.50
N VAL A 133 -1.61 -4.97 -6.12
CA VAL A 133 -0.93 -6.18 -5.64
C VAL A 133 0.12 -6.61 -6.66
N HIS A 134 1.34 -6.85 -6.19
CA HIS A 134 2.45 -7.30 -7.00
C HIS A 134 2.95 -8.63 -6.48
N LEU A 135 3.00 -9.64 -7.36
CA LEU A 135 3.66 -10.90 -7.07
C LEU A 135 5.14 -10.77 -7.46
N ILE A 136 6.00 -10.87 -6.47
CA ILE A 136 7.46 -10.80 -6.64
C ILE A 136 8.03 -12.20 -6.44
N ILE A 137 8.64 -12.72 -7.47
CA ILE A 137 9.27 -14.03 -7.42
C ILE A 137 10.56 -13.91 -6.60
N ASP A 138 10.66 -14.70 -5.55
CA ASP A 138 11.79 -14.78 -4.63
C ASP A 138 12.29 -16.22 -4.53
N HIS A 139 12.85 -16.70 -5.62
CA HIS A 139 13.39 -18.06 -5.68
C HIS A 139 14.77 -18.14 -5.03
N SER A 140 14.94 -19.14 -4.16
CA SER A 140 16.26 -19.59 -3.75
C SER A 140 16.93 -20.33 -4.91
N VAL A 141 17.86 -19.70 -5.60
CA VAL A 141 18.56 -20.26 -6.73
C VAL A 141 19.85 -20.93 -6.27
N GLN A 142 20.06 -22.21 -6.65
CA GLN A 142 21.37 -22.82 -6.53
C GLN A 142 22.32 -22.23 -7.56
N VAL A 143 23.37 -21.56 -7.09
CA VAL A 143 24.38 -20.98 -7.96
C VAL A 143 25.20 -22.11 -8.57
N ALA A 144 24.93 -22.43 -9.84
CA ALA A 144 25.71 -23.39 -10.59
C ALA A 144 26.72 -22.70 -11.54
N PRO A 145 26.33 -21.90 -12.54
CA PRO A 145 27.25 -21.05 -13.27
C PRO A 145 27.48 -19.73 -12.53
N PHE A 146 28.72 -19.36 -12.28
CA PHE A 146 29.08 -18.09 -11.64
C PHE A 146 30.28 -17.43 -12.34
N GLY A 147 30.44 -16.12 -12.15
CA GLY A 147 31.53 -15.37 -12.74
C GLY A 147 31.48 -15.24 -14.28
N LEU A 148 30.35 -15.55 -14.91
CA LEU A 148 30.15 -15.44 -16.35
C LEU A 148 29.33 -14.20 -16.70
N PRO A 149 29.64 -13.49 -17.79
CA PRO A 149 28.87 -12.32 -18.23
C PRO A 149 27.37 -12.62 -18.51
N ASN A 150 27.07 -13.87 -18.87
CA ASN A 150 25.74 -14.35 -19.23
C ASN A 150 25.15 -15.31 -18.17
N ALA A 151 25.56 -15.26 -16.91
CA ALA A 151 25.14 -16.20 -15.87
C ALA A 151 23.61 -16.25 -15.66
N VAL A 152 22.89 -15.17 -15.94
CA VAL A 152 21.43 -15.07 -15.78
C VAL A 152 20.70 -16.10 -16.66
N GLN A 153 21.12 -16.27 -17.92
CA GLN A 153 20.45 -17.19 -18.86
C GLN A 153 20.53 -18.66 -18.45
N PRO A 154 21.70 -19.24 -18.14
CA PRO A 154 21.77 -20.63 -17.65
C PRO A 154 21.09 -20.80 -16.29
N HIS A 155 21.11 -19.80 -15.39
CA HIS A 155 20.38 -19.88 -14.13
C HIS A 155 18.87 -19.98 -14.38
N SER A 156 18.31 -19.16 -15.26
CA SER A 156 16.89 -19.22 -15.61
C SER A 156 16.51 -20.59 -16.20
N GLN A 157 17.35 -21.13 -17.09
CA GLN A 157 17.12 -22.43 -17.68
C GLN A 157 17.13 -23.59 -16.66
N LEU A 158 17.89 -23.46 -15.58
CA LEU A 158 17.89 -24.43 -14.48
C LEU A 158 16.70 -24.24 -13.53
N GLU A 159 16.32 -23.01 -13.30
CA GLU A 159 15.26 -22.66 -12.34
C GLU A 159 13.87 -23.05 -12.84
N PHE A 160 13.54 -22.81 -14.10
CA PHE A 160 12.23 -23.15 -14.64
C PHE A 160 11.85 -24.64 -14.47
N PRO A 161 12.68 -25.63 -14.81
CA PRO A 161 12.36 -27.03 -14.54
C PRO A 161 12.23 -27.36 -13.06
N ARG A 162 13.01 -26.73 -12.17
CA ARG A 162 12.96 -26.98 -10.73
C ARG A 162 11.68 -26.49 -10.08
N THR A 163 11.10 -25.44 -10.63
CA THR A 163 9.90 -24.79 -10.06
C THR A 163 8.64 -25.10 -10.85
N GLN A 164 8.72 -25.93 -11.90
CA GLN A 164 7.62 -26.23 -12.80
C GLN A 164 6.37 -26.72 -12.07
N GLU A 165 6.52 -27.63 -11.11
CA GLU A 165 5.38 -28.17 -10.34
C GLU A 165 4.62 -27.12 -9.53
N ARG A 166 5.27 -26.01 -9.20
CA ARG A 166 4.65 -24.91 -8.46
C ARG A 166 3.70 -24.07 -9.33
N TYR A 167 3.89 -24.08 -10.63
CA TYR A 167 3.16 -23.22 -11.57
C TYR A 167 2.27 -24.03 -12.55
N GLN A 168 2.17 -25.33 -12.39
CA GLN A 168 1.23 -26.21 -13.08
C GLN A 168 -0.04 -26.46 -12.25
#